data_773cb941024df1d327674f7d1da24c5c
#
_entry.id   773cb941024df1d327674f7d1da24c5c
#
_cell.length_a   1.000
_cell.length_b   1.000
_cell.length_c   1.000
_cell.angle_alpha   90.00
_cell.angle_beta   90.00
_cell.angle_gamma   90.00
#
_symmetry.space_group_name_H-M   'P 1'
#
loop_
_entity.id
_entity.type
_entity.pdbx_description
1 polymer ?
#
loop_
_entity_poly.entity_id
_entity_poly.type
_entity_poly.pdbx_seq_one_letter_code
_entity_poly.pdbx_strand_id
1 'polypeptide(L)'
;VNEYRIRFSAQAPGDLEDDAADRLRRALDTMPGTVAVHGATHDADSRTVTGEFRLEVEHGMAAAARDSSRFAKEALKAAGLRDAQLVELWIALRGQGPGA
;
A
#
# COMPACT_ATOMS: atom_id res chain seq x y z
N VAL A 1 -20.25 2.67 2.69
CA VAL A 1 -18.78 2.68 2.68
C VAL A 1 -18.27 1.27 2.85
N ASN A 2 -17.40 0.86 1.97
CA ASN A 2 -16.75 -0.45 2.03
C ASN A 2 -15.33 -0.29 2.54
N GLU A 3 -14.91 -1.22 3.39
CA GLU A 3 -13.55 -1.25 3.89
C GLU A 3 -12.78 -2.38 3.20
N TYR A 4 -11.63 -2.04 2.64
CA TYR A 4 -10.78 -2.99 1.92
C TYR A 4 -9.45 -3.13 2.62
N ARG A 5 -8.93 -4.34 2.63
CA ARG A 5 -7.57 -4.62 3.05
C ARG A 5 -6.71 -4.67 1.80
N ILE A 6 -5.66 -3.89 1.80
CA ILE A 6 -4.80 -3.69 0.64
C ILE A 6 -3.39 -4.16 0.99
N ARG A 7 -2.81 -4.93 0.09
CA ARG A 7 -1.40 -5.29 0.16
C ARG A 7 -0.79 -5.06 -1.20
N PHE A 8 0.34 -4.40 -1.24
CA PHE A 8 1.05 -4.17 -2.49
C PHE A 8 2.53 -4.44 -2.33
N SER A 9 3.17 -4.81 -3.44
CA SER A 9 4.61 -4.95 -3.50
C SER A 9 5.14 -4.15 -4.68
N ALA A 10 6.29 -3.52 -4.47
CA ALA A 10 6.97 -2.74 -5.50
C ALA A 10 8.43 -3.12 -5.53
N GLN A 11 9.00 -3.19 -6.73
CA GLN A 11 10.38 -3.54 -6.94
C GLN A 11 11.19 -2.31 -7.31
N ALA A 12 12.27 -2.08 -6.57
CA ALA A 12 13.18 -0.98 -6.83
C ALA A 12 14.20 -1.36 -7.91
N PRO A 13 14.67 -0.38 -8.71
CA PRO A 13 15.69 -0.64 -9.73
C PRO A 13 17.08 -0.83 -9.16
N GLY A 14 17.31 -0.42 -7.91
CA GLY A 14 18.59 -0.54 -7.23
C GLY A 14 18.42 -1.03 -5.81
N ASP A 15 19.52 -1.05 -5.08
CA ASP A 15 19.51 -1.52 -3.70
C ASP A 15 18.63 -0.66 -2.80
N LEU A 16 17.93 -1.31 -1.90
CA LEU A 16 17.11 -0.62 -0.89
C LEU A 16 17.99 -0.19 0.28
N GLU A 17 17.70 0.99 0.82
CA GLU A 17 18.30 1.43 2.06
C GLU A 17 17.70 0.67 3.25
N ASP A 18 18.43 0.60 4.34
CA ASP A 18 18.03 -0.17 5.51
C ASP A 18 16.70 0.31 6.11
N ASP A 19 16.37 1.58 5.94
CA ASP A 19 15.15 2.17 6.49
C ASP A 19 13.99 2.23 5.48
N ALA A 20 14.09 1.56 4.35
CA ALA A 20 13.07 1.62 3.31
C ALA A 20 11.68 1.25 3.82
N ALA A 21 11.57 0.16 4.57
CA ALA A 21 10.29 -0.27 5.13
C ALA A 21 9.73 0.75 6.13
N ASP A 22 10.58 1.31 6.98
CA ASP A 22 10.16 2.31 7.96
C ASP A 22 9.66 3.59 7.28
N ARG A 23 10.34 4.02 6.23
CA ARG A 23 9.91 5.20 5.47
C ARG A 23 8.58 4.96 4.79
N LEU A 24 8.39 3.78 4.22
CA LEU A 24 7.12 3.42 3.59
C LEU A 24 5.98 3.40 4.61
N ARG A 25 6.22 2.80 5.76
CA ARG A 25 5.22 2.75 6.83
C ARG A 25 4.81 4.17 7.27
N ARG A 26 5.77 5.04 7.48
CA ARG A 26 5.48 6.44 7.85
C ARG A 26 4.69 7.17 6.77
N ALA A 27 5.04 6.93 5.50
CA ALA A 27 4.31 7.53 4.40
C ALA A 27 2.86 7.06 4.38
N LEU A 28 2.62 5.77 4.57
CA LEU A 28 1.27 5.23 4.64
C LEU A 28 0.47 5.82 5.81
N ASP A 29 1.11 5.96 6.98
CA ASP A 29 0.46 6.51 8.17
C ASP A 29 0.03 7.97 7.98
N THR A 30 0.74 8.73 7.18
CA THR A 30 0.46 10.15 7.00
C THR A 30 -0.47 10.45 5.83
N MET A 31 -0.79 9.47 5.01
CA MET A 31 -1.65 9.71 3.84
C MET A 31 -3.12 9.83 4.22
N PRO A 32 -3.83 10.82 3.63
CA PRO A 32 -5.26 10.96 3.87
C PRO A 32 -6.04 9.76 3.39
N GLY A 33 -7.03 9.33 4.13
CA GLY A 33 -7.91 8.22 3.76
C GLY A 33 -7.47 6.87 4.29
N THR A 34 -6.28 6.76 4.85
CA THR A 34 -5.84 5.53 5.49
C THR A 34 -6.59 5.32 6.80
N VAL A 35 -7.27 4.19 6.93
CA VAL A 35 -7.96 3.83 8.17
C VAL A 35 -6.99 3.25 9.17
N ALA A 36 -6.11 2.38 8.70
CA ALA A 36 -5.07 1.77 9.54
C ALA A 36 -3.94 1.26 8.66
N VAL A 37 -2.73 1.29 9.20
CA VAL A 37 -1.56 0.70 8.55
C VAL A 37 -1.20 -0.56 9.31
N HIS A 38 -1.14 -1.69 8.60
CA HIS A 38 -0.76 -2.96 9.21
C HIS A 38 0.74 -3.16 9.25
N GLY A 39 1.46 -2.52 8.36
CA GLY A 39 2.91 -2.57 8.38
C GLY A 39 3.54 -2.40 7.00
N ALA A 40 4.85 -2.41 7.00
CA ALA A 40 5.65 -2.41 5.79
C ALA A 40 6.90 -3.23 6.05
N THR A 41 7.32 -3.97 5.03
CA THR A 41 8.52 -4.80 5.08
C THR A 41 9.31 -4.60 3.79
N HIS A 42 10.57 -5.02 3.79
CA HIS A 42 11.35 -5.06 2.57
C HIS A 42 12.26 -6.28 2.54
N ASP A 43 12.56 -6.71 1.34
CA ASP A 43 13.51 -7.78 1.07
C ASP A 43 14.64 -7.20 0.24
N ALA A 44 15.83 -7.14 0.83
CA ALA A 44 17.00 -6.56 0.17
C ALA A 44 17.43 -7.38 -1.05
N ASP A 45 17.31 -8.69 -0.98
CA ASP A 45 17.74 -9.58 -2.07
C ASP A 45 16.92 -9.38 -3.33
N SER A 46 15.63 -9.28 -3.20
CA SER A 46 14.73 -9.06 -4.34
C SER A 46 14.47 -7.58 -4.63
N ARG A 47 14.99 -6.68 -3.80
CA ARG A 47 14.76 -5.23 -3.90
C ARG A 47 13.28 -4.88 -3.88
N THR A 48 12.53 -5.60 -3.08
CA THR A 48 11.08 -5.46 -3.02
C THR A 48 10.66 -4.86 -1.69
N VAL A 49 9.74 -3.90 -1.73
CA VAL A 49 9.06 -3.37 -0.55
C VAL A 49 7.60 -3.79 -0.60
N THR A 50 7.05 -4.10 0.56
CA THR A 50 5.65 -4.51 0.67
C THR A 50 4.97 -3.67 1.74
N GLY A 51 3.82 -3.11 1.41
CA GLY A 51 3.01 -2.37 2.36
C GLY A 51 1.62 -2.97 2.50
N GLU A 52 1.04 -2.85 3.67
CA GLU A 52 -0.29 -3.37 3.95
C GLU A 52 -1.06 -2.35 4.78
N PHE A 53 -2.26 -2.02 4.33
CA PHE A 53 -3.10 -1.01 4.97
C PHE A 53 -4.58 -1.27 4.69
N ARG A 54 -5.45 -0.53 5.39
CA ARG A 54 -6.89 -0.56 5.15
C ARG A 54 -7.34 0.77 4.57
N LEU A 55 -8.25 0.70 3.63
CA LEU A 55 -8.79 1.86 2.94
C LEU A 55 -10.30 1.78 2.91
N GLU A 56 -10.97 2.90 3.20
CA GLU A 56 -12.41 3.03 3.01
C GLU A 56 -12.70 3.63 1.65
N VAL A 57 -13.59 3.00 0.90
CA VAL A 57 -13.98 3.45 -0.44
C VAL A 57 -15.49 3.38 -0.54
N GLU A 58 -16.10 4.43 -1.07
CA GLU A 58 -17.55 4.50 -1.21
C GLU A 58 -18.08 3.60 -2.32
N HIS A 59 -17.26 3.31 -3.30
CA HIS A 59 -17.63 2.53 -4.46
C HIS A 59 -17.08 1.10 -4.37
N GLY A 60 -17.34 0.31 -5.38
CA GLY A 60 -16.99 -1.09 -5.37
C GLY A 60 -15.53 -1.40 -5.66
N MET A 61 -15.27 -2.68 -5.95
CA MET A 61 -13.91 -3.22 -6.12
C MET A 61 -13.10 -2.51 -7.22
N ALA A 62 -13.72 -2.13 -8.32
CA ALA A 62 -13.01 -1.44 -9.40
C ALA A 62 -12.46 -0.09 -8.93
N ALA A 63 -13.27 0.65 -8.18
CA ALA A 63 -12.84 1.92 -7.61
C ALA A 63 -11.74 1.70 -6.55
N ALA A 64 -11.89 0.67 -5.74
CA ALA A 64 -10.89 0.31 -4.73
C ALA A 64 -9.55 -0.01 -5.38
N ALA A 65 -9.55 -0.75 -6.48
CA ALA A 65 -8.33 -1.10 -7.20
C ALA A 65 -7.62 0.15 -7.75
N ARG A 66 -8.37 1.04 -8.37
CA ARG A 66 -7.82 2.29 -8.90
C ARG A 66 -7.25 3.18 -7.80
N ASP A 67 -8.02 3.37 -6.73
CA ASP A 67 -7.61 4.24 -5.64
C ASP A 67 -6.43 3.66 -4.87
N SER A 68 -6.42 2.34 -4.66
CA SER A 68 -5.32 1.65 -3.99
C SER A 68 -4.03 1.73 -4.77
N SER A 69 -4.08 1.57 -6.09
CA SER A 69 -2.91 1.69 -6.95
C SER A 69 -2.32 3.09 -6.87
N ARG A 70 -3.17 4.11 -6.97
CA ARG A 70 -2.73 5.50 -6.86
C ARG A 70 -2.15 5.78 -5.47
N PHE A 71 -2.82 5.30 -4.44
CA PHE A 71 -2.40 5.46 -3.05
C PHE A 71 -1.03 4.83 -2.81
N ALA A 72 -0.82 3.61 -3.32
CA ALA A 72 0.46 2.93 -3.19
C ALA A 72 1.59 3.71 -3.88
N LYS A 73 1.34 4.22 -5.08
CA LYS A 73 2.33 5.01 -5.81
C LYS A 73 2.68 6.30 -5.09
N GLU A 74 1.68 6.98 -4.53
CA GLU A 74 1.91 8.20 -3.75
C GLU A 74 2.72 7.91 -2.48
N ALA A 75 2.43 6.82 -1.80
CA ALA A 75 3.17 6.42 -0.61
C ALA A 75 4.63 6.10 -0.95
N LEU A 76 4.87 5.39 -2.04
CA LEU A 76 6.22 5.08 -2.50
C LEU A 76 7.00 6.36 -2.80
N LYS A 77 6.35 7.31 -3.48
CA LYS A 77 6.96 8.60 -3.79
C LYS A 77 7.32 9.36 -2.50
N ALA A 78 6.40 9.41 -1.55
CA ALA A 78 6.62 10.09 -0.27
C ALA A 78 7.73 9.43 0.54
N ALA A 79 7.92 8.12 0.38
CA ALA A 79 8.97 7.37 1.06
C ALA A 79 10.33 7.49 0.37
N GLY A 80 10.43 8.22 -0.74
CA GLY A 80 11.67 8.34 -1.50
C GLY A 80 11.94 7.15 -2.42
N LEU A 81 10.91 6.36 -2.71
CA LEU A 81 10.99 5.16 -3.54
C LEU A 81 10.23 5.35 -4.86
N ARG A 82 10.32 6.53 -5.43
CA ARG A 82 9.55 6.92 -6.62
C ARG A 82 9.84 6.07 -7.85
N ASP A 83 11.05 5.51 -7.93
CA ASP A 83 11.46 4.70 -9.07
C ASP A 83 11.08 3.22 -8.93
N ALA A 84 10.53 2.83 -7.79
CA ALA A 84 10.04 1.48 -7.58
C ALA A 84 8.77 1.26 -8.39
N GLN A 85 8.70 0.09 -9.04
CA GLN A 85 7.53 -0.28 -9.84
C GLN A 85 6.60 -1.18 -9.05
N LEU A 86 5.31 -0.85 -9.08
CA LEU A 86 4.29 -1.70 -8.48
C LEU A 86 4.22 -3.01 -9.27
N VAL A 87 4.50 -4.13 -8.60
CA VAL A 87 4.51 -5.44 -9.24
C VAL A 87 3.40 -6.36 -8.76
N GLU A 88 2.79 -6.03 -7.62
CA GLU A 88 1.69 -6.82 -7.08
C GLU A 88 0.73 -5.89 -6.32
N LEU A 89 -0.55 -6.13 -6.52
CA LEU A 89 -1.60 -5.43 -5.77
C LEU A 89 -2.66 -6.45 -5.41
N TRP A 90 -2.89 -6.62 -4.10
CA TRP A 90 -3.88 -7.54 -3.58
C TRP A 90 -4.92 -6.74 -2.81
N ILE A 91 -6.20 -6.97 -3.12
CA ILE A 91 -7.32 -6.25 -2.54
C ILE A 91 -8.37 -7.24 -2.09
N ALA A 92 -8.80 -7.11 -0.85
CA ALA A 92 -9.89 -7.93 -0.34
C ALA A 92 -10.92 -7.06 0.38
N LEU A 93 -12.16 -7.30 0.09
CA LEU A 93 -13.25 -6.67 0.83
C LEU A 93 -13.23 -7.24 2.25
N ARG A 94 -13.07 -6.35 3.23
CA ARG A 94 -12.95 -6.76 4.60
C ARG A 94 -14.30 -6.87 5.29
N GLY A 95 -15.19 -5.91 5.04
CA GLY A 95 -16.50 -5.91 5.65
C GLY A 95 -17.35 -4.80 5.08
N GLN A 96 -18.65 -5.01 5.06
CA GLN A 96 -19.60 -4.04 4.54
C GLN A 96 -20.89 -4.08 5.34
N GLY A 97 -20.76 -3.97 6.62
CA GLY A 97 -21.91 -3.98 7.51
C GLY A 97 -22.35 -5.39 7.90
N PRO A 98 -23.56 -5.50 8.45
CA PRO A 98 -24.06 -6.78 8.96
C PRO A 98 -24.11 -7.84 7.89
N GLY A 99 -23.62 -9.00 8.16
CA GLY A 99 -23.57 -10.08 7.21
C GLY A 99 -22.28 -10.19 6.41
N ALA A 100 -21.40 -9.27 6.63
CA ALA A 100 -20.09 -9.34 6.01
C ALA A 100 -19.17 -10.29 6.78
#